data_5c61322b09da43bfeec118196dd5edeb
#
_entry.id   5c61322b09da43bfeec118196dd5edeb
#
_cell.length_a   1.000
_cell.length_b   1.000
_cell.length_c   1.000
_cell.angle_alpha   90.00
_cell.angle_beta   90.00
_cell.angle_gamma   90.00
#
_symmetry.space_group_name_H-M   'P 1'
#
loop_
_entity.id
_entity.type
_entity.pdbx_description
1 polymer ?
#
loop_
_entity_poly.entity_id
_entity_poly.type
_entity_poly.pdbx_seq_one_letter_code
_entity_poly.pdbx_strand_id
1 'polypeptide(L)'
;MDSKEVIRLQRADYPEQVGISSKTISELLRDFKEHDVEVHSLMILREGKVAYETWAAPYAPEYPHMMYSVSKSFTSTAVGFAIDEGLMTLETRLIDIFPEYKPKSKDENLEKLNVHHLLSMQSGKNVSVFSDKAKNHWIKDFFDASWKFTPGDGHWQYISENQYMLCAMLTRITGMSVVEYLTPRLFEPLGIDVPFWEHDIDGIEAGGWGLYLKTEDLAKFMLCYQQRGKFNGKQVIPEKWTRLAQKVHANNSPFTKVIDSQCGYGYCFWRCGGINGYRADGMFSQFGIVSNDDDIVFVITAGEISEQKTRDCIWRHFNKLIIENDGEPTPDIKPELAPLDDDLEAAERSPIEKDIEGRTIYLQRNLVLNAAGFPLGMLPIPIVYMSGDRAGNMDNVVLHFNDDNCTMTWDEGDEHNTIICGMDGKARTSPITLAGMNFTAFSTAAWIDEKTLEIHMRPVGGVCMRIIKLTFNGNIVKLSPSSRMTMTDMAENLALDVDTFFPPILHRFGLVAFDQLPGIIDAPVLGRLESEKAVISES
;
A
#
# COMPACT_ATOMS: atom_id res chain seq x y z
N MET A 1 30.52 12.84 7.51
CA MET A 1 29.19 12.85 6.84
C MET A 1 28.40 13.90 7.58
N ASP A 2 28.18 15.05 6.95
CA ASP A 2 27.33 16.09 7.54
C ASP A 2 25.93 15.49 7.70
N SER A 3 25.40 15.53 8.91
CA SER A 3 24.02 15.14 9.19
C SER A 3 23.12 16.08 8.37
N LYS A 4 22.51 15.58 7.29
CA LYS A 4 21.46 16.35 6.59
C LYS A 4 20.43 16.77 7.64
N GLU A 5 20.19 18.07 7.75
CA GLU A 5 19.17 18.60 8.66
C GLU A 5 17.81 18.03 8.26
N VAL A 6 17.19 17.29 9.17
CA VAL A 6 15.88 16.67 8.91
C VAL A 6 14.84 17.77 8.88
N ILE A 7 14.31 18.08 7.70
CA ILE A 7 13.23 19.06 7.54
C ILE A 7 11.94 18.45 8.08
N ARG A 8 11.47 18.96 9.22
CA ARG A 8 10.18 18.60 9.80
C ARG A 8 9.17 19.73 9.60
N LEU A 9 7.89 19.35 9.47
CA LEU A 9 6.80 20.32 9.50
C LEU A 9 6.73 21.00 10.87
N GLN A 10 6.37 22.28 10.90
CA GLN A 10 6.09 22.96 12.16
C GLN A 10 4.83 22.36 12.80
N ARG A 11 4.82 22.25 14.13
CA ARG A 11 3.69 21.80 14.92
C ARG A 11 3.04 22.98 15.62
N ALA A 12 1.71 22.99 15.68
CA ALA A 12 0.99 23.82 16.65
C ALA A 12 1.16 23.21 18.05
N ASP A 13 1.11 24.03 19.09
CA ASP A 13 1.20 23.52 20.46
C ASP A 13 -0.04 22.71 20.84
N TYR A 14 -1.18 23.03 20.23
CA TYR A 14 -2.47 22.32 20.33
C TYR A 14 -3.34 22.65 19.10
N PRO A 15 -4.33 21.82 18.76
CA PRO A 15 -5.10 21.99 17.52
C PRO A 15 -5.83 23.32 17.38
N GLU A 16 -6.41 23.82 18.48
CA GLU A 16 -7.17 25.08 18.50
C GLU A 16 -6.31 26.30 18.16
N GLN A 17 -4.98 26.24 18.38
CA GLN A 17 -4.05 27.32 18.01
C GLN A 17 -4.14 27.70 16.52
N VAL A 18 -4.49 26.73 15.69
CA VAL A 18 -4.69 26.93 14.24
C VAL A 18 -6.18 26.71 13.86
N GLY A 19 -7.09 26.84 14.81
CA GLY A 19 -8.53 26.76 14.60
C GLY A 19 -9.04 25.38 14.23
N ILE A 20 -8.40 24.31 14.72
CA ILE A 20 -8.85 22.92 14.58
C ILE A 20 -9.40 22.43 15.93
N SER A 21 -10.55 21.75 15.91
CA SER A 21 -11.27 21.28 17.10
C SER A 21 -10.74 19.93 17.59
N SER A 22 -10.11 19.89 18.75
CA SER A 22 -9.75 18.63 19.45
C SER A 22 -10.98 17.76 19.74
N LYS A 23 -12.13 18.38 20.03
CA LYS A 23 -13.39 17.66 20.25
C LYS A 23 -13.82 16.93 18.97
N THR A 24 -13.81 17.61 17.83
CA THR A 24 -14.20 17.00 16.54
C THR A 24 -13.21 15.90 16.12
N ILE A 25 -11.91 16.08 16.40
CA ILE A 25 -10.93 15.02 16.19
C ILE A 25 -11.29 13.78 17.03
N SER A 26 -11.60 13.96 18.32
CA SER A 26 -12.01 12.84 19.19
C SER A 26 -13.29 12.15 18.70
N GLU A 27 -14.24 12.91 18.18
CA GLU A 27 -15.46 12.37 17.58
C GLU A 27 -15.16 11.58 16.30
N LEU A 28 -14.25 12.06 15.47
CA LEU A 28 -13.78 11.35 14.26
C LEU A 28 -13.07 10.02 14.61
N LEU A 29 -12.15 10.03 15.59
CA LEU A 29 -11.47 8.80 16.01
C LEU A 29 -12.44 7.78 16.58
N ARG A 30 -13.45 8.23 17.33
CA ARG A 30 -14.51 7.35 17.82
C ARG A 30 -15.35 6.80 16.68
N ASP A 31 -15.69 7.61 15.68
CA ASP A 31 -16.45 7.20 14.50
C ASP A 31 -15.70 6.13 13.69
N PHE A 32 -14.38 6.27 13.51
CA PHE A 32 -13.54 5.22 12.91
C PHE A 32 -13.67 3.91 13.71
N LYS A 33 -13.56 3.97 15.03
CA LYS A 33 -13.66 2.79 15.90
C LYS A 33 -15.04 2.14 15.83
N GLU A 34 -16.11 2.93 15.86
CA GLU A 34 -17.51 2.46 15.82
C GLU A 34 -17.86 1.79 14.48
N HIS A 35 -17.13 2.12 13.41
CA HIS A 35 -17.29 1.53 12.08
C HIS A 35 -16.19 0.52 11.73
N ASP A 36 -15.40 0.07 12.69
CA ASP A 36 -14.29 -0.88 12.49
C ASP A 36 -13.34 -0.45 11.35
N VAL A 37 -12.97 0.82 11.29
CA VAL A 37 -11.94 1.33 10.39
C VAL A 37 -10.58 1.18 11.06
N GLU A 38 -9.73 0.31 10.54
CA GLU A 38 -8.36 0.14 11.05
C GLU A 38 -7.47 1.29 10.57
N VAL A 39 -7.32 2.32 11.41
CA VAL A 39 -6.46 3.48 11.13
C VAL A 39 -5.07 3.24 11.71
N HIS A 40 -4.03 3.43 10.89
CA HIS A 40 -2.63 3.27 11.29
C HIS A 40 -2.01 4.60 11.69
N SER A 41 -2.30 5.67 10.95
CA SER A 41 -1.85 7.02 11.28
C SER A 41 -2.82 8.08 10.77
N LEU A 42 -2.82 9.21 11.44
CA LEU A 42 -3.59 10.39 11.04
C LEU A 42 -2.76 11.65 11.29
N MET A 43 -2.72 12.55 10.30
CA MET A 43 -2.10 13.87 10.43
C MET A 43 -3.00 14.92 9.80
N ILE A 44 -3.28 15.99 10.54
CA ILE A 44 -4.10 17.13 10.11
C ILE A 44 -3.24 18.39 10.16
N LEU A 45 -3.17 19.11 9.04
CA LEU A 45 -2.48 20.37 8.94
C LEU A 45 -3.46 21.50 8.66
N ARG A 46 -3.19 22.66 9.22
CA ARG A 46 -3.81 23.93 8.86
C ARG A 46 -2.82 25.07 8.98
N GLU A 47 -2.93 26.09 8.15
CA GLU A 47 -1.99 27.25 8.11
C GLU A 47 -0.52 26.83 7.97
N GLY A 48 -0.27 25.73 7.25
CA GLY A 48 1.07 25.17 7.05
C GLY A 48 1.68 24.47 8.27
N LYS A 49 0.95 24.30 9.37
CA LYS A 49 1.40 23.63 10.60
C LYS A 49 0.61 22.35 10.84
N VAL A 50 1.26 21.36 11.43
CA VAL A 50 0.60 20.17 11.96
C VAL A 50 -0.23 20.58 13.18
N ALA A 51 -1.54 20.55 13.03
CA ALA A 51 -2.49 20.78 14.11
C ALA A 51 -2.65 19.54 15.00
N TYR A 52 -2.58 18.37 14.39
CA TYR A 52 -2.78 17.09 15.06
C TYR A 52 -2.06 15.95 14.34
N GLU A 53 -1.49 15.04 15.09
CA GLU A 53 -0.89 13.80 14.58
C GLU A 53 -1.02 12.66 15.59
N THR A 54 -1.24 11.43 15.10
CA THR A 54 -1.34 10.23 15.93
C THR A 54 -1.03 8.97 15.13
N TRP A 55 -0.56 7.94 15.80
CA TRP A 55 -0.29 6.61 15.23
C TRP A 55 -0.88 5.53 16.14
N ALA A 56 -1.49 4.52 15.56
CA ALA A 56 -1.88 3.31 16.28
C ALA A 56 -0.67 2.36 16.37
N ALA A 57 -0.17 2.10 17.57
CA ALA A 57 0.90 1.11 17.73
C ALA A 57 0.46 -0.26 17.14
N PRO A 58 1.35 -0.98 16.43
CA PRO A 58 2.80 -0.80 16.36
C PRO A 58 3.30 0.18 15.28
N TYR A 59 2.42 0.84 14.53
CA TYR A 59 2.84 1.90 13.62
C TYR A 59 3.37 3.12 14.38
N ALA A 60 4.37 3.78 13.80
CA ALA A 60 5.04 4.92 14.41
C ALA A 60 5.58 5.88 13.33
N PRO A 61 5.93 7.13 13.70
CA PRO A 61 6.36 8.15 12.74
C PRO A 61 7.57 7.79 11.87
N GLU A 62 8.45 6.93 12.37
CA GLU A 62 9.66 6.48 11.70
C GLU A 62 9.44 5.44 10.61
N TYR A 63 8.34 4.71 10.65
CA TYR A 63 8.08 3.65 9.70
C TYR A 63 7.41 4.17 8.43
N PRO A 64 7.98 3.92 7.25
CA PRO A 64 7.29 4.16 6.00
C PRO A 64 6.14 3.18 5.83
N HIS A 65 5.09 3.61 5.17
CA HIS A 65 3.89 2.85 4.88
C HIS A 65 3.71 2.68 3.37
N MET A 66 3.21 1.53 2.94
CA MET A 66 2.86 1.27 1.53
C MET A 66 1.74 2.22 1.09
N MET A 67 2.01 2.99 0.05
CA MET A 67 1.12 4.07 -0.41
C MET A 67 0.14 3.63 -1.50
N TYR A 68 0.29 2.43 -2.05
CA TYR A 68 -0.53 1.96 -3.17
C TYR A 68 -0.66 3.03 -4.26
N SER A 69 -1.88 3.35 -4.67
CA SER A 69 -2.14 4.28 -5.78
C SER A 69 -1.84 5.75 -5.50
N VAL A 70 -1.54 6.15 -4.26
CA VAL A 70 -0.93 7.46 -3.99
C VAL A 70 0.34 7.66 -4.81
N SER A 71 1.08 6.58 -5.10
CA SER A 71 2.25 6.57 -5.99
C SER A 71 2.00 7.29 -7.32
N LYS A 72 0.79 7.18 -7.87
CA LYS A 72 0.41 7.83 -9.14
C LYS A 72 0.55 9.34 -9.11
N SER A 73 0.27 9.97 -7.96
CA SER A 73 0.41 11.42 -7.80
C SER A 73 1.88 11.86 -7.85
N PHE A 74 2.80 11.02 -7.39
CA PHE A 74 4.24 11.24 -7.51
C PHE A 74 4.73 11.05 -8.95
N THR A 75 4.26 10.01 -9.65
CA THR A 75 4.52 9.83 -11.08
C THR A 75 4.01 11.02 -11.90
N SER A 76 2.80 11.49 -11.62
CA SER A 76 2.25 12.71 -12.23
C SER A 76 3.15 13.93 -12.00
N THR A 77 3.66 14.08 -10.78
CA THR A 77 4.58 15.18 -10.44
C THR A 77 5.90 15.08 -11.20
N ALA A 78 6.45 13.87 -11.37
CA ALA A 78 7.64 13.65 -12.18
C ALA A 78 7.41 14.06 -13.65
N VAL A 79 6.27 13.70 -14.21
CA VAL A 79 5.86 14.16 -15.55
C VAL A 79 5.75 15.69 -15.59
N GLY A 80 5.22 16.31 -14.54
CA GLY A 80 5.11 17.75 -14.42
C GLY A 80 6.45 18.46 -14.47
N PHE A 81 7.47 17.94 -13.80
CA PHE A 81 8.84 18.43 -13.91
C PHE A 81 9.40 18.28 -15.33
N ALA A 82 9.22 17.12 -15.94
CA ALA A 82 9.70 16.84 -17.29
C ALA A 82 9.06 17.77 -18.35
N ILE A 83 7.80 18.13 -18.16
CA ILE A 83 7.10 19.10 -19.03
C ILE A 83 7.65 20.52 -18.80
N ASP A 84 7.89 20.92 -17.55
CA ASP A 84 8.44 22.25 -17.23
C ASP A 84 9.88 22.39 -17.76
N GLU A 85 10.66 21.30 -17.74
CA GLU A 85 12.01 21.22 -18.30
C GLU A 85 12.05 21.08 -19.82
N GLY A 86 10.89 20.96 -20.49
CA GLY A 86 10.79 20.82 -21.94
C GLY A 86 11.22 19.46 -22.50
N LEU A 87 11.32 18.44 -21.64
CA LEU A 87 11.71 17.08 -22.04
C LEU A 87 10.56 16.31 -22.72
N MET A 88 9.32 16.66 -22.41
CA MET A 88 8.10 16.12 -23.03
C MET A 88 6.96 17.14 -22.97
N THR A 89 5.86 16.83 -23.61
CA THR A 89 4.60 17.58 -23.53
C THR A 89 3.43 16.63 -23.26
N LEU A 90 2.25 17.15 -23.01
CA LEU A 90 1.03 16.33 -22.86
C LEU A 90 0.69 15.58 -24.15
N GLU A 91 1.08 16.11 -25.29
CA GLU A 91 0.85 15.55 -26.64
C GLU A 91 1.95 14.57 -27.06
N THR A 92 3.04 14.42 -26.27
CA THR A 92 4.09 13.45 -26.56
C THR A 92 3.51 12.05 -26.63
N ARG A 93 3.64 11.41 -27.81
CA ARG A 93 3.04 10.11 -28.07
C ARG A 93 3.95 8.99 -27.56
N LEU A 94 3.31 7.95 -27.03
CA LEU A 94 4.03 6.78 -26.52
C LEU A 94 4.92 6.14 -27.61
N ILE A 95 4.40 6.04 -28.84
CA ILE A 95 5.08 5.42 -29.96
C ILE A 95 6.31 6.20 -30.46
N ASP A 96 6.41 7.49 -30.17
CA ASP A 96 7.59 8.30 -30.52
C ASP A 96 8.76 8.04 -29.56
N ILE A 97 8.45 7.65 -28.33
CA ILE A 97 9.46 7.30 -27.31
C ILE A 97 9.91 5.84 -27.46
N PHE A 98 9.03 4.96 -27.92
CA PHE A 98 9.27 3.53 -28.09
C PHE A 98 9.03 3.09 -29.54
N PRO A 99 9.79 3.61 -30.53
CA PRO A 99 9.57 3.31 -31.94
C PRO A 99 9.79 1.82 -32.30
N GLU A 100 10.54 1.08 -31.49
CA GLU A 100 10.80 -0.36 -31.66
C GLU A 100 9.53 -1.21 -31.50
N TYR A 101 8.51 -0.71 -30.80
CA TYR A 101 7.22 -1.39 -30.63
C TYR A 101 6.18 -0.97 -31.68
N LYS A 102 6.59 -0.19 -32.68
CA LYS A 102 5.67 0.21 -33.76
C LYS A 102 5.22 -1.00 -34.57
N PRO A 103 3.91 -1.29 -34.63
CA PRO A 103 3.43 -2.44 -35.39
C PRO A 103 3.65 -2.27 -36.90
N LYS A 104 3.77 -3.39 -37.61
CA LYS A 104 3.92 -3.37 -39.09
C LYS A 104 2.69 -2.80 -39.79
N SER A 105 1.51 -3.03 -39.24
CA SER A 105 0.25 -2.42 -39.70
C SER A 105 -0.07 -1.15 -38.92
N LYS A 106 -0.66 -0.16 -39.54
CA LYS A 106 -1.06 1.07 -38.88
C LYS A 106 -2.08 0.77 -37.75
N ASP A 107 -1.78 1.22 -36.56
CA ASP A 107 -2.68 1.22 -35.40
C ASP A 107 -3.05 2.65 -35.04
N GLU A 108 -4.29 3.06 -35.40
CA GLU A 108 -4.75 4.43 -35.20
C GLU A 108 -4.91 4.82 -33.74
N ASN A 109 -5.16 3.87 -32.86
CA ASN A 109 -5.24 4.12 -31.42
C ASN A 109 -3.84 4.39 -30.83
N LEU A 110 -2.85 3.60 -31.25
CA LEU A 110 -1.47 3.79 -30.81
C LEU A 110 -0.90 5.14 -31.30
N GLU A 111 -1.25 5.56 -32.51
CA GLU A 111 -0.85 6.88 -33.05
C GLU A 111 -1.48 8.06 -32.28
N LYS A 112 -2.60 7.84 -31.57
CA LYS A 112 -3.25 8.85 -30.74
C LYS A 112 -2.77 8.85 -29.29
N LEU A 113 -2.30 7.69 -28.78
CA LEU A 113 -1.97 7.52 -27.37
C LEU A 113 -0.79 8.42 -26.97
N ASN A 114 -1.04 9.31 -26.02
CA ASN A 114 -0.10 10.31 -25.54
C ASN A 114 -0.09 10.43 -24.00
N VAL A 115 0.79 11.25 -23.47
CA VAL A 115 0.96 11.52 -22.03
C VAL A 115 -0.36 11.96 -21.36
N HIS A 116 -1.15 12.83 -22.02
CA HIS A 116 -2.46 13.26 -21.49
C HIS A 116 -3.39 12.07 -21.22
N HIS A 117 -3.49 11.15 -22.18
CA HIS A 117 -4.37 9.97 -22.04
C HIS A 117 -3.93 9.04 -20.92
N LEU A 118 -2.61 8.86 -20.73
CA LEU A 118 -2.06 8.05 -19.63
C LEU A 118 -2.34 8.68 -18.26
N LEU A 119 -2.08 9.99 -18.13
CA LEU A 119 -2.30 10.74 -16.87
C LEU A 119 -3.78 10.80 -16.47
N SER A 120 -4.68 10.92 -17.44
CA SER A 120 -6.12 11.10 -17.21
C SER A 120 -6.93 9.80 -17.22
N MET A 121 -6.29 8.64 -17.30
CA MET A 121 -6.94 7.33 -17.35
C MET A 121 -7.85 7.11 -18.59
N GLN A 122 -7.45 7.68 -19.73
CA GLN A 122 -8.18 7.61 -20.99
C GLN A 122 -7.39 6.87 -22.09
N SER A 123 -6.48 5.98 -21.71
CA SER A 123 -5.60 5.26 -22.65
C SER A 123 -6.32 4.24 -23.53
N GLY A 124 -7.38 3.64 -23.02
CA GLY A 124 -8.14 2.61 -23.74
C GLY A 124 -7.48 1.23 -23.81
N LYS A 125 -6.34 1.04 -23.17
CA LYS A 125 -5.66 -0.27 -23.11
C LYS A 125 -6.36 -1.25 -22.17
N ASN A 126 -6.39 -2.52 -22.57
CA ASN A 126 -6.94 -3.61 -21.77
C ASN A 126 -5.79 -4.44 -21.18
N VAL A 127 -5.18 -3.93 -20.14
CA VAL A 127 -4.08 -4.56 -19.40
C VAL A 127 -4.51 -4.97 -18.00
N SER A 128 -3.80 -5.90 -17.39
CA SER A 128 -4.09 -6.44 -16.06
C SER A 128 -2.86 -6.37 -15.16
N VAL A 129 -3.01 -5.77 -13.97
CA VAL A 129 -1.98 -5.73 -12.91
C VAL A 129 -1.55 -7.11 -12.40
N PHE A 130 -2.33 -8.15 -12.68
CA PHE A 130 -2.03 -9.53 -12.25
C PHE A 130 -1.11 -10.31 -13.20
N SER A 131 -0.64 -9.71 -14.29
CA SER A 131 0.34 -10.35 -15.16
C SER A 131 1.62 -10.67 -14.36
N ASP A 132 2.24 -11.82 -14.65
CA ASP A 132 3.48 -12.25 -14.00
C ASP A 132 4.60 -11.24 -14.29
N LYS A 133 4.88 -10.40 -13.30
CA LYS A 133 5.76 -9.26 -13.40
C LYS A 133 7.24 -9.67 -13.35
N ALA A 134 7.56 -10.77 -12.68
CA ALA A 134 8.92 -11.25 -12.54
C ALA A 134 9.51 -11.81 -13.85
N LYS A 135 8.66 -12.18 -14.81
CA LYS A 135 9.06 -12.84 -16.06
C LYS A 135 8.77 -12.03 -17.30
N ASN A 136 7.99 -10.96 -17.21
CA ASN A 136 7.46 -10.24 -18.36
C ASN A 136 8.08 -8.84 -18.49
N HIS A 137 8.36 -8.45 -19.70
CA HIS A 137 8.70 -7.07 -20.03
C HIS A 137 7.42 -6.25 -20.15
N TRP A 138 7.06 -5.54 -19.09
CA TRP A 138 5.78 -4.80 -18.98
C TRP A 138 5.56 -3.78 -20.08
N ILE A 139 6.61 -3.14 -20.59
CA ILE A 139 6.50 -2.24 -21.77
C ILE A 139 5.91 -3.02 -22.92
N LYS A 140 6.46 -4.19 -23.24
CA LYS A 140 5.99 -5.03 -24.34
C LYS A 140 4.54 -5.47 -24.11
N ASP A 141 4.21 -5.92 -22.92
CA ASP A 141 2.86 -6.38 -22.56
C ASP A 141 1.84 -5.26 -22.72
N PHE A 142 2.20 -4.02 -22.34
CA PHE A 142 1.34 -2.86 -22.57
C PHE A 142 1.11 -2.60 -24.06
N PHE A 143 2.14 -2.67 -24.90
CA PHE A 143 2.00 -2.48 -26.34
C PHE A 143 1.16 -3.58 -26.99
N ASP A 144 1.37 -4.84 -26.58
CA ASP A 144 0.65 -6.01 -27.11
C ASP A 144 -0.80 -6.11 -26.63
N ALA A 145 -1.15 -5.42 -25.52
CA ALA A 145 -2.50 -5.43 -24.98
C ALA A 145 -3.53 -4.91 -25.98
N SER A 146 -4.69 -5.53 -25.99
CA SER A 146 -5.82 -5.13 -26.83
C SER A 146 -6.36 -3.75 -26.45
N TRP A 147 -7.17 -3.18 -27.32
CA TRP A 147 -7.90 -1.94 -27.07
C TRP A 147 -9.31 -2.23 -26.56
N LYS A 148 -9.73 -1.56 -25.51
CA LYS A 148 -11.10 -1.59 -25.00
C LYS A 148 -11.93 -0.44 -25.59
N PHE A 149 -11.29 0.71 -25.81
CA PHE A 149 -11.87 1.89 -26.44
C PHE A 149 -10.77 2.74 -27.10
N THR A 150 -11.15 3.74 -27.87
CA THR A 150 -10.21 4.65 -28.53
C THR A 150 -9.67 5.67 -27.51
N PRO A 151 -8.35 5.94 -27.44
CA PRO A 151 -7.79 6.96 -26.58
C PRO A 151 -8.46 8.32 -26.77
N GLY A 152 -8.91 8.92 -25.68
CA GLY A 152 -9.53 10.26 -25.67
C GLY A 152 -10.94 10.34 -26.24
N ASP A 153 -11.67 9.25 -26.42
CA ASP A 153 -13.06 9.25 -26.92
C ASP A 153 -14.12 9.57 -25.85
N GLY A 154 -13.67 9.92 -24.64
CA GLY A 154 -14.53 10.23 -23.49
C GLY A 154 -14.73 9.06 -22.53
N HIS A 155 -14.28 7.85 -22.87
CA HIS A 155 -14.25 6.74 -21.93
C HIS A 155 -13.12 6.91 -20.93
N TRP A 156 -13.38 6.45 -19.71
CA TRP A 156 -12.43 6.43 -18.61
C TRP A 156 -12.32 5.03 -18.02
N GLN A 157 -11.10 4.60 -17.74
CA GLN A 157 -10.83 3.34 -17.07
C GLN A 157 -9.58 3.47 -16.20
N TYR A 158 -9.72 3.20 -14.92
CA TYR A 158 -8.61 3.22 -13.98
C TYR A 158 -7.67 2.04 -14.25
N ILE A 159 -6.45 2.33 -14.71
CA ILE A 159 -5.43 1.32 -15.08
C ILE A 159 -4.09 1.78 -14.53
N SER A 160 -3.49 1.00 -13.63
CA SER A 160 -2.22 1.35 -12.98
C SER A 160 -1.03 1.30 -13.94
N GLU A 161 -1.09 0.47 -14.96
CA GLU A 161 -0.05 0.34 -15.99
C GLU A 161 0.15 1.60 -16.83
N ASN A 162 -0.82 2.50 -16.86
CA ASN A 162 -0.64 3.81 -17.47
C ASN A 162 0.51 4.59 -16.81
N GLN A 163 0.61 4.54 -15.48
CA GLN A 163 1.66 5.23 -14.73
C GLN A 163 3.00 4.53 -14.87
N TYR A 164 3.01 3.19 -14.94
CA TYR A 164 4.22 2.47 -15.28
C TYR A 164 4.78 2.94 -16.65
N MET A 165 3.92 3.08 -17.65
CA MET A 165 4.36 3.59 -18.97
C MET A 165 4.88 5.02 -18.90
N LEU A 166 4.34 5.87 -18.03
CA LEU A 166 4.89 7.22 -17.79
C LEU A 166 6.27 7.15 -17.13
N CYS A 167 6.49 6.25 -16.17
CA CYS A 167 7.81 5.99 -15.60
C CYS A 167 8.79 5.48 -16.66
N ALA A 168 8.38 4.54 -17.50
CA ALA A 168 9.19 4.02 -18.60
C ALA A 168 9.57 5.12 -19.62
N MET A 169 8.63 6.03 -19.94
CA MET A 169 8.91 7.18 -20.79
C MET A 169 9.95 8.10 -20.15
N LEU A 170 9.77 8.44 -18.88
CA LEU A 170 10.71 9.27 -18.12
C LEU A 170 12.10 8.65 -18.07
N THR A 171 12.20 7.38 -17.72
CA THR A 171 13.47 6.65 -17.66
C THR A 171 14.17 6.63 -19.04
N ARG A 172 13.39 6.41 -20.12
CA ARG A 172 13.94 6.43 -21.49
C ARG A 172 14.45 7.82 -21.90
N ILE A 173 13.77 8.89 -21.52
CA ILE A 173 14.12 10.27 -21.90
C ILE A 173 15.27 10.80 -21.06
N THR A 174 15.27 10.50 -19.75
CA THR A 174 16.23 11.07 -18.80
C THR A 174 17.46 10.19 -18.57
N GLY A 175 17.37 8.90 -18.82
CA GLY A 175 18.37 7.90 -18.46
C GLY A 175 18.47 7.64 -16.95
N MET A 176 17.49 8.12 -16.17
CA MET A 176 17.41 8.00 -14.71
C MET A 176 16.16 7.21 -14.33
N SER A 177 16.18 6.50 -13.20
CA SER A 177 14.97 6.02 -12.57
C SER A 177 14.11 7.19 -12.09
N VAL A 178 12.81 6.98 -11.86
CA VAL A 178 11.93 8.08 -11.40
C VAL A 178 12.32 8.54 -9.99
N VAL A 179 12.78 7.63 -9.13
CA VAL A 179 13.31 7.98 -7.81
C VAL A 179 14.56 8.87 -7.95
N GLU A 180 15.52 8.49 -8.80
CA GLU A 180 16.71 9.31 -9.06
C GLU A 180 16.34 10.68 -9.64
N TYR A 181 15.37 10.73 -10.55
CA TYR A 181 14.90 11.97 -11.17
C TYR A 181 14.20 12.90 -10.17
N LEU A 182 13.37 12.33 -9.27
CA LEU A 182 12.64 13.09 -8.25
C LEU A 182 13.52 13.50 -7.05
N THR A 183 14.60 12.78 -6.76
CA THR A 183 15.41 13.03 -5.56
C THR A 183 15.85 14.50 -5.45
N PRO A 184 16.56 15.10 -6.40
CA PRO A 184 16.97 16.51 -6.29
C PRO A 184 15.83 17.51 -6.53
N ARG A 185 14.71 17.09 -7.15
CA ARG A 185 13.61 17.96 -7.54
C ARG A 185 12.49 18.04 -6.51
N LEU A 186 12.24 16.93 -5.84
CA LEU A 186 11.10 16.79 -4.93
C LEU A 186 11.52 16.30 -3.53
N PHE A 187 12.19 15.14 -3.46
CA PHE A 187 12.45 14.51 -2.16
C PHE A 187 13.39 15.33 -1.29
N GLU A 188 14.54 15.73 -1.79
CA GLU A 188 15.48 16.59 -1.03
C GLU A 188 14.89 17.95 -0.66
N PRO A 189 14.24 18.71 -1.57
CA PRO A 189 13.60 19.98 -1.21
C PRO A 189 12.51 19.87 -0.15
N LEU A 190 11.78 18.74 -0.09
CA LEU A 190 10.77 18.48 0.93
C LEU A 190 11.36 17.84 2.20
N GLY A 191 12.65 17.49 2.21
CA GLY A 191 13.28 16.75 3.31
C GLY A 191 12.68 15.37 3.50
N ILE A 192 12.43 14.70 2.39
CA ILE A 192 11.98 13.29 2.33
C ILE A 192 13.23 12.44 2.10
N ASP A 193 13.45 11.43 2.93
CA ASP A 193 14.48 10.44 2.70
C ASP A 193 14.17 9.72 1.37
N VAL A 194 15.21 9.30 0.63
CA VAL A 194 15.00 8.58 -0.64
C VAL A 194 14.11 7.37 -0.40
N PRO A 195 12.88 7.36 -0.93
CA PRO A 195 11.93 6.31 -0.62
C PRO A 195 12.23 5.02 -1.40
N PHE A 196 11.80 3.89 -0.84
CA PHE A 196 11.68 2.68 -1.64
C PHE A 196 10.45 2.81 -2.57
N TRP A 197 10.66 2.47 -3.83
CA TRP A 197 9.60 2.33 -4.82
C TRP A 197 9.80 1.02 -5.58
N GLU A 198 8.79 0.18 -5.58
CA GLU A 198 8.82 -1.09 -6.31
C GLU A 198 9.07 -0.85 -7.80
N HIS A 199 9.90 -1.68 -8.40
CA HIS A 199 10.28 -1.58 -9.80
C HIS A 199 10.23 -2.95 -10.48
N ASP A 200 10.25 -2.96 -11.80
CA ASP A 200 10.38 -4.18 -12.60
C ASP A 200 11.83 -4.68 -12.66
N ILE A 201 12.05 -5.74 -13.44
CA ILE A 201 13.38 -6.34 -13.62
C ILE A 201 14.38 -5.40 -14.32
N ASP A 202 13.92 -4.42 -15.08
CA ASP A 202 14.74 -3.43 -15.77
C ASP A 202 15.02 -2.18 -14.91
N GLY A 203 14.51 -2.15 -13.67
CA GLY A 203 14.68 -1.05 -12.71
C GLY A 203 13.74 0.13 -12.96
N ILE A 204 12.65 -0.07 -13.71
CA ILE A 204 11.63 0.94 -13.98
C ILE A 204 10.58 0.85 -12.86
N GLU A 205 10.37 1.95 -12.14
CA GLU A 205 9.38 1.99 -11.05
C GLU A 205 7.96 1.67 -11.55
N ALA A 206 7.21 0.94 -10.71
CA ALA A 206 5.82 0.55 -10.98
C ALA A 206 4.90 1.76 -11.26
N GLY A 207 5.23 2.93 -10.71
CA GLY A 207 4.58 4.20 -10.97
C GLY A 207 3.13 4.30 -10.51
N GLY A 208 2.37 3.24 -10.68
CA GLY A 208 0.97 3.15 -10.28
C GLY A 208 0.76 2.64 -8.85
N TRP A 209 1.79 2.10 -8.21
CA TRP A 209 1.82 1.53 -6.86
C TRP A 209 3.27 1.38 -6.37
N GLY A 210 3.47 0.80 -5.20
CA GLY A 210 4.75 0.33 -4.70
C GLY A 210 5.65 1.39 -4.07
N LEU A 211 5.20 2.65 -3.92
CA LEU A 211 5.91 3.68 -3.19
C LEU A 211 5.65 3.54 -1.68
N TYR A 212 6.69 3.67 -0.86
CA TYR A 212 6.63 3.68 0.60
C TYR A 212 7.02 5.04 1.14
N LEU A 213 6.17 5.64 1.98
CA LEU A 213 6.40 6.96 2.57
C LEU A 213 6.01 6.98 4.05
N LYS A 214 6.68 7.80 4.83
CA LYS A 214 6.21 8.19 6.15
C LYS A 214 4.98 9.09 6.01
N THR A 215 4.10 9.06 7.00
CA THR A 215 2.88 9.90 7.02
C THR A 215 3.22 11.39 6.85
N GLU A 216 4.28 11.86 7.52
CA GLU A 216 4.74 13.26 7.39
C GLU A 216 5.26 13.57 5.98
N ASP A 217 5.84 12.60 5.26
CA ASP A 217 6.34 12.83 3.91
C ASP A 217 5.18 13.02 2.92
N LEU A 218 4.10 12.23 3.07
CA LEU A 218 2.87 12.47 2.31
C LEU A 218 2.25 13.82 2.68
N ALA A 219 2.28 14.21 3.96
CA ALA A 219 1.76 15.50 4.41
C ALA A 219 2.55 16.68 3.80
N LYS A 220 3.88 16.61 3.74
CA LYS A 220 4.73 17.60 3.07
C LYS A 220 4.41 17.73 1.57
N PHE A 221 4.23 16.60 0.90
CA PHE A 221 3.86 16.57 -0.52
C PHE A 221 2.51 17.24 -0.75
N MET A 222 1.48 16.88 0.02
CA MET A 222 0.14 17.47 -0.12
C MET A 222 0.11 18.95 0.27
N LEU A 223 0.87 19.35 1.31
CA LEU A 223 1.04 20.75 1.69
C LEU A 223 1.70 21.57 0.56
N CYS A 224 2.72 20.99 -0.10
CA CYS A 224 3.34 21.62 -1.25
C CYS A 224 2.33 21.85 -2.39
N TYR A 225 1.46 20.90 -2.66
CA TYR A 225 0.37 21.06 -3.63
C TYR A 225 -0.65 22.11 -3.21
N GLN A 226 -1.07 22.14 -1.93
CA GLN A 226 -1.96 23.15 -1.38
C GLN A 226 -1.36 24.56 -1.55
N GLN A 227 -0.07 24.71 -1.29
CA GLN A 227 0.67 25.96 -1.43
C GLN A 227 1.12 26.25 -2.87
N ARG A 228 0.45 25.65 -3.86
CA ARG A 228 0.71 25.86 -5.28
C ARG A 228 2.17 25.57 -5.69
N GLY A 229 2.70 24.49 -5.14
CA GLY A 229 4.04 24.00 -5.41
C GLY A 229 5.13 24.65 -4.56
N LYS A 230 4.79 25.51 -3.61
CA LYS A 230 5.76 26.09 -2.68
C LYS A 230 5.93 25.26 -1.43
N PHE A 231 7.14 25.19 -0.93
CA PHE A 231 7.47 24.61 0.36
C PHE A 231 8.58 25.43 1.01
N ASN A 232 8.39 25.84 2.28
CA ASN A 232 9.31 26.74 3.00
C ASN A 232 9.69 27.99 2.19
N GLY A 233 8.70 28.59 1.50
CA GLY A 233 8.86 29.80 0.70
C GLY A 233 9.54 29.60 -0.67
N LYS A 234 10.02 28.42 -1.00
CA LYS A 234 10.65 28.09 -2.28
C LYS A 234 9.67 27.37 -3.20
N GLN A 235 9.70 27.67 -4.51
CA GLN A 235 8.97 26.91 -5.51
C GLN A 235 9.68 25.55 -5.69
N VAL A 236 9.01 24.47 -5.31
CA VAL A 236 9.49 23.09 -5.45
C VAL A 236 8.83 22.44 -6.65
N ILE A 237 7.51 22.35 -6.67
CA ILE A 237 6.74 21.82 -7.82
C ILE A 237 6.33 23.01 -8.69
N PRO A 238 6.44 22.94 -10.05
CA PRO A 238 6.01 24.02 -10.92
C PRO A 238 4.54 24.42 -10.65
N GLU A 239 4.26 25.69 -10.38
CA GLU A 239 2.91 26.16 -10.04
C GLU A 239 1.88 25.82 -11.12
N LYS A 240 2.28 25.94 -12.39
CA LYS A 240 1.41 25.57 -13.51
C LYS A 240 0.97 24.10 -13.44
N TRP A 241 1.89 23.23 -13.02
CA TRP A 241 1.60 21.81 -12.89
C TRP A 241 0.63 21.54 -11.74
N THR A 242 0.87 22.10 -10.54
CA THR A 242 -0.03 21.91 -9.40
C THR A 242 -1.46 22.34 -9.72
N ARG A 243 -1.63 23.44 -10.45
CA ARG A 243 -2.95 23.90 -10.90
C ARG A 243 -3.56 23.00 -11.95
N LEU A 244 -2.75 22.44 -12.86
CA LEU A 244 -3.20 21.60 -13.95
C LEU A 244 -3.58 20.21 -13.43
N ALA A 245 -2.74 19.60 -12.60
CA ALA A 245 -2.92 18.23 -12.14
C ALA A 245 -4.22 18.00 -11.36
N GLN A 246 -4.68 18.98 -10.58
CA GLN A 246 -5.90 18.87 -9.78
C GLN A 246 -7.21 19.19 -10.55
N LYS A 247 -7.11 19.74 -11.78
CA LYS A 247 -8.31 20.00 -12.60
C LYS A 247 -8.92 18.69 -13.09
N VAL A 248 -10.22 18.71 -13.32
CA VAL A 248 -10.91 17.61 -13.97
C VAL A 248 -10.49 17.54 -15.44
N HIS A 249 -9.90 16.42 -15.82
CA HIS A 249 -9.52 16.07 -17.19
C HIS A 249 -10.37 14.96 -17.78
N ALA A 250 -10.98 14.15 -16.90
CA ALA A 250 -11.89 13.09 -17.28
C ALA A 250 -13.14 13.10 -16.40
N ASN A 251 -14.30 12.93 -17.03
CA ASN A 251 -15.54 12.63 -16.32
C ASN A 251 -15.60 11.13 -16.07
N ASN A 252 -15.39 10.72 -14.83
CA ASN A 252 -15.39 9.31 -14.41
C ASN A 252 -16.74 8.83 -13.85
N SER A 253 -17.71 9.72 -13.68
CA SER A 253 -19.03 9.41 -13.13
C SER A 253 -19.75 8.23 -13.79
N PRO A 254 -19.74 8.06 -15.13
CA PRO A 254 -20.42 6.94 -15.78
C PRO A 254 -19.67 5.59 -15.62
N PHE A 255 -18.44 5.59 -15.12
CA PHE A 255 -17.52 4.45 -15.19
C PHE A 255 -17.16 3.86 -13.81
N THR A 256 -17.70 4.41 -12.72
CA THR A 256 -17.52 3.89 -11.35
C THR A 256 -18.82 3.99 -10.57
N LYS A 257 -19.03 3.05 -9.63
CA LYS A 257 -20.20 3.02 -8.75
C LYS A 257 -19.93 3.66 -7.40
N VAL A 258 -18.67 3.85 -7.05
CA VAL A 258 -18.25 4.46 -5.79
C VAL A 258 -18.53 5.96 -5.84
N ILE A 259 -19.36 6.46 -4.93
CA ILE A 259 -19.90 7.83 -4.96
C ILE A 259 -18.78 8.88 -5.01
N ASP A 260 -17.80 8.78 -4.10
CA ASP A 260 -16.68 9.73 -4.07
C ASP A 260 -15.72 9.61 -5.27
N SER A 261 -15.80 8.50 -5.99
CA SER A 261 -15.02 8.29 -7.21
C SER A 261 -15.72 8.83 -8.47
N GLN A 262 -16.93 9.40 -8.36
CA GLN A 262 -17.70 9.98 -9.48
C GLN A 262 -17.48 11.49 -9.66
N CYS A 263 -16.61 12.10 -8.87
CA CYS A 263 -16.50 13.57 -8.78
C CYS A 263 -15.54 14.19 -9.80
N GLY A 264 -14.98 13.38 -10.69
CA GLY A 264 -14.01 13.80 -11.70
C GLY A 264 -12.58 13.36 -11.36
N TYR A 265 -11.75 13.19 -12.38
CA TYR A 265 -10.37 12.76 -12.28
C TYR A 265 -9.44 13.76 -12.96
N GLY A 266 -8.39 14.16 -12.26
CA GLY A 266 -7.33 15.02 -12.75
C GLY A 266 -6.19 14.24 -13.38
N TYR A 267 -4.96 14.76 -13.28
CA TYR A 267 -3.75 14.01 -13.60
C TYR A 267 -3.25 13.29 -12.35
N CYS A 268 -3.81 12.10 -12.12
CA CYS A 268 -3.56 11.24 -10.96
C CYS A 268 -3.97 11.85 -9.61
N PHE A 269 -4.98 12.71 -9.61
CA PHE A 269 -5.68 13.20 -8.43
C PHE A 269 -7.19 13.04 -8.63
N TRP A 270 -7.85 12.54 -7.60
CA TRP A 270 -9.30 12.44 -7.54
C TRP A 270 -9.90 13.72 -6.99
N ARG A 271 -11.06 14.12 -7.52
CA ARG A 271 -11.86 15.16 -6.86
C ARG A 271 -12.61 14.56 -5.67
N CYS A 272 -12.82 15.36 -4.63
CA CYS A 272 -13.54 14.94 -3.43
C CYS A 272 -15.04 15.19 -3.57
N GLY A 273 -15.88 14.26 -3.05
CA GLY A 273 -17.33 14.41 -3.03
C GLY A 273 -17.82 15.21 -1.82
N GLY A 274 -17.15 15.07 -0.67
CA GLY A 274 -17.56 15.71 0.59
C GLY A 274 -17.13 17.16 0.78
N ILE A 275 -16.16 17.63 -0.01
CA ILE A 275 -15.57 18.97 0.08
C ILE A 275 -15.16 19.50 -1.30
N ASN A 276 -14.98 20.81 -1.42
CA ASN A 276 -14.29 21.39 -2.57
C ASN A 276 -12.78 21.13 -2.45
N GLY A 277 -12.36 19.95 -2.87
CA GLY A 277 -10.99 19.49 -2.70
C GLY A 277 -10.56 18.46 -3.73
N TYR A 278 -9.37 17.97 -3.52
CA TYR A 278 -8.78 16.87 -4.29
C TYR A 278 -7.95 15.98 -3.36
N ARG A 279 -7.69 14.77 -3.83
CA ARG A 279 -6.91 13.83 -3.04
C ARG A 279 -5.97 12.97 -3.89
N ALA A 280 -4.81 12.65 -3.34
CA ALA A 280 -4.05 11.47 -3.67
C ALA A 280 -4.71 10.29 -2.95
N ASP A 281 -4.96 9.21 -3.66
CA ASP A 281 -5.83 8.13 -3.19
C ASP A 281 -5.16 6.77 -3.45
N GLY A 282 -5.05 5.97 -2.43
CA GLY A 282 -4.46 4.64 -2.46
C GLY A 282 -5.36 3.61 -1.81
N MET A 283 -5.34 2.40 -2.37
CA MET A 283 -6.07 1.25 -1.85
C MET A 283 -5.89 1.10 -0.33
N PHE A 284 -6.88 0.56 0.33
CA PHE A 284 -6.93 0.37 1.79
C PHE A 284 -6.90 1.68 2.58
N SER A 285 -7.40 2.77 1.98
CA SER A 285 -7.57 4.08 2.61
C SER A 285 -6.27 4.82 2.92
N GLN A 286 -5.32 4.79 1.98
CA GLN A 286 -4.18 5.70 2.00
C GLN A 286 -4.59 7.01 1.35
N PHE A 287 -4.85 8.07 2.12
CA PHE A 287 -5.32 9.33 1.56
C PHE A 287 -4.43 10.51 1.95
N GLY A 288 -4.12 11.34 0.95
CA GLY A 288 -3.69 12.71 1.15
C GLY A 288 -4.76 13.64 0.57
N ILE A 289 -5.50 14.35 1.41
CA ILE A 289 -6.65 15.19 1.04
C ILE A 289 -6.28 16.66 1.22
N VAL A 290 -6.65 17.48 0.25
CA VAL A 290 -6.53 18.95 0.31
C VAL A 290 -7.91 19.58 0.17
N SER A 291 -8.32 20.40 1.15
CA SER A 291 -9.45 21.31 1.00
C SER A 291 -8.96 22.63 0.38
N ASN A 292 -9.64 23.08 -0.67
CA ASN A 292 -9.33 24.37 -1.30
C ASN A 292 -9.88 25.57 -0.52
N ASP A 293 -10.93 25.34 0.27
CA ASP A 293 -11.69 26.42 0.94
C ASP A 293 -11.21 26.65 2.38
N ASP A 294 -10.65 25.60 3.02
CA ASP A 294 -10.47 25.56 4.48
C ASP A 294 -9.01 25.60 4.93
N ASP A 295 -8.08 25.63 3.99
CA ASP A 295 -6.64 25.55 4.25
C ASP A 295 -6.23 24.30 5.06
N ILE A 296 -6.91 23.17 4.80
CA ILE A 296 -6.64 21.89 5.47
C ILE A 296 -5.91 20.94 4.53
N VAL A 297 -4.88 20.29 5.06
CA VAL A 297 -4.31 19.04 4.56
C VAL A 297 -4.63 17.95 5.57
N PHE A 298 -5.25 16.87 5.10
CA PHE A 298 -5.62 15.72 5.91
C PHE A 298 -4.96 14.47 5.33
N VAL A 299 -4.15 13.80 6.12
CA VAL A 299 -3.41 12.59 5.71
C VAL A 299 -3.78 11.44 6.62
N ILE A 300 -4.12 10.31 6.03
CA ILE A 300 -4.43 9.07 6.75
C ILE A 300 -3.75 7.88 6.08
N THR A 301 -3.23 6.96 6.87
CA THR A 301 -2.87 5.60 6.46
C THR A 301 -3.71 4.61 7.25
N ALA A 302 -4.15 3.55 6.60
CA ALA A 302 -5.09 2.60 7.18
C ALA A 302 -4.95 1.21 6.56
N GLY A 303 -5.60 0.24 7.17
CA GLY A 303 -5.80 -1.12 6.66
C GLY A 303 -7.29 -1.39 6.36
N GLU A 304 -8.04 -0.41 5.85
CA GLU A 304 -9.48 -0.54 5.61
C GLU A 304 -9.77 -0.81 4.12
N ILE A 305 -10.38 -1.95 3.88
CA ILE A 305 -10.69 -2.40 2.52
C ILE A 305 -11.80 -1.57 1.87
N SER A 306 -12.80 -1.12 2.65
CA SER A 306 -13.87 -0.26 2.18
C SER A 306 -13.48 1.21 2.27
N GLU A 307 -12.76 1.70 1.27
CA GLU A 307 -12.32 3.10 1.20
C GLU A 307 -13.47 4.10 1.34
N GLN A 308 -14.67 3.76 0.84
CA GLN A 308 -15.85 4.61 0.99
C GLN A 308 -16.26 4.74 2.47
N LYS A 309 -16.17 3.67 3.25
CA LYS A 309 -16.45 3.68 4.70
C LYS A 309 -15.55 4.67 5.44
N THR A 310 -14.25 4.66 5.13
CA THR A 310 -13.29 5.62 5.69
C THR A 310 -13.62 7.05 5.27
N ARG A 311 -13.92 7.28 3.98
CA ARG A 311 -14.30 8.61 3.47
C ARG A 311 -15.59 9.12 4.11
N ASP A 312 -16.59 8.25 4.31
CA ASP A 312 -17.85 8.63 4.97
C ASP A 312 -17.62 9.09 6.42
N CYS A 313 -16.73 8.41 7.17
CA CYS A 313 -16.32 8.88 8.50
C CYS A 313 -15.65 10.26 8.42
N ILE A 314 -14.72 10.44 7.48
CA ILE A 314 -14.04 11.73 7.30
C ILE A 314 -15.03 12.83 6.97
N TRP A 315 -15.94 12.63 6.00
CA TRP A 315 -16.87 13.69 5.55
C TRP A 315 -17.91 14.08 6.61
N ARG A 316 -18.33 13.16 7.49
CA ARG A 316 -19.23 13.48 8.60
C ARG A 316 -18.64 14.51 9.57
N HIS A 317 -17.31 14.59 9.66
CA HIS A 317 -16.61 15.43 10.62
C HIS A 317 -15.81 16.56 9.97
N PHE A 318 -15.44 16.46 8.68
CA PHE A 318 -14.48 17.36 8.04
C PHE A 318 -14.83 18.84 8.20
N ASN A 319 -16.07 19.23 7.86
CA ASN A 319 -16.52 20.62 7.96
C ASN A 319 -16.67 21.13 9.42
N LYS A 320 -16.65 20.21 10.39
CA LYS A 320 -16.72 20.52 11.83
C LYS A 320 -15.33 20.62 12.47
N LEU A 321 -14.27 20.27 11.71
CA LEU A 321 -12.90 20.42 12.20
C LEU A 321 -12.55 21.87 12.47
N ILE A 322 -13.11 22.79 11.69
CA ILE A 322 -12.82 24.21 11.78
C ILE A 322 -13.69 24.84 12.86
N ILE A 323 -13.05 25.59 13.73
CA ILE A 323 -13.71 26.39 14.75
C ILE A 323 -13.32 27.87 14.63
N GLU A 324 -14.31 28.73 14.76
CA GLU A 324 -14.13 30.16 14.98
C GLU A 324 -13.97 30.38 16.49
N ASN A 325 -12.76 30.22 17.01
CA ASN A 325 -12.46 30.52 18.39
C ASN A 325 -11.20 31.40 18.47
N ASP A 326 -10.92 31.89 19.65
CA ASP A 326 -9.75 32.71 19.96
C ASP A 326 -8.45 31.92 20.12
N GLY A 327 -8.45 30.65 19.75
CA GLY A 327 -7.29 29.76 19.81
C GLY A 327 -7.01 29.20 21.20
N GLU A 328 -7.97 29.25 22.13
CA GLU A 328 -7.79 28.64 23.45
C GLU A 328 -7.87 27.12 23.39
N PRO A 329 -6.99 26.41 24.13
CA PRO A 329 -7.00 24.95 24.13
C PRO A 329 -8.27 24.39 24.74
N THR A 330 -8.77 23.27 24.21
CA THR A 330 -9.87 22.53 24.81
C THR A 330 -9.34 21.73 26.00
N PRO A 331 -9.70 22.06 27.25
CA PRO A 331 -9.20 21.35 28.42
C PRO A 331 -9.55 19.85 28.38
N ASP A 332 -8.63 19.01 28.81
CA ASP A 332 -8.82 17.58 29.06
C ASP A 332 -9.16 16.70 27.83
N ILE A 333 -9.12 17.24 26.61
CA ILE A 333 -9.31 16.45 25.38
C ILE A 333 -7.95 16.20 24.72
N LYS A 334 -7.51 14.94 24.79
CA LYS A 334 -6.31 14.45 24.09
C LYS A 334 -6.72 13.32 23.16
N PRO A 335 -7.10 13.64 21.89
CA PRO A 335 -7.45 12.60 20.94
C PRO A 335 -6.23 11.73 20.65
N GLU A 336 -6.41 10.41 20.66
CA GLU A 336 -5.32 9.47 20.42
C GLU A 336 -5.89 8.18 19.81
N LEU A 337 -5.20 7.61 18.82
CA LEU A 337 -5.53 6.28 18.31
C LEU A 337 -5.13 5.23 19.37
N ALA A 338 -6.03 4.30 19.61
CA ALA A 338 -5.69 3.14 20.40
C ALA A 338 -4.67 2.26 19.65
N PRO A 339 -3.78 1.54 20.37
CA PRO A 339 -3.00 0.49 19.76
C PRO A 339 -3.89 -0.52 19.03
N LEU A 340 -3.36 -1.13 17.97
CA LEU A 340 -4.06 -2.22 17.30
C LEU A 340 -4.09 -3.46 18.19
N ASP A 341 -5.21 -4.16 18.15
CA ASP A 341 -5.42 -5.39 18.93
C ASP A 341 -4.90 -6.61 18.13
N ASP A 342 -3.58 -6.68 18.02
CA ASP A 342 -2.89 -7.72 17.26
C ASP A 342 -2.24 -8.78 18.15
N ASP A 343 -2.01 -8.47 19.43
CA ASP A 343 -1.26 -9.32 20.33
C ASP A 343 -2.11 -10.50 20.83
N LEU A 344 -1.51 -11.69 20.82
CA LEU A 344 -2.10 -12.86 21.46
C LEU A 344 -1.92 -12.75 22.98
N GLU A 345 -2.97 -13.06 23.73
CA GLU A 345 -2.86 -13.18 25.17
C GLU A 345 -1.89 -14.31 25.57
N ALA A 346 -1.18 -14.11 26.68
CA ALA A 346 -0.32 -15.15 27.23
C ALA A 346 -1.13 -16.40 27.60
N ALA A 347 -0.68 -17.57 27.17
CA ALA A 347 -1.33 -18.85 27.41
C ALA A 347 -0.36 -19.85 28.08
N GLU A 348 -0.92 -20.94 28.61
CA GLU A 348 -0.11 -22.04 29.15
C GLU A 348 0.76 -22.66 28.04
N ARG A 349 2.00 -23.00 28.43
CA ARG A 349 2.97 -23.61 27.51
C ARG A 349 2.63 -25.09 27.27
N SER A 350 2.70 -25.51 26.02
CA SER A 350 2.46 -26.91 25.68
C SER A 350 3.66 -27.80 26.02
N PRO A 351 3.43 -29.01 26.57
CA PRO A 351 4.51 -29.96 26.80
C PRO A 351 5.19 -30.43 25.50
N ILE A 352 4.55 -30.31 24.35
CA ILE A 352 5.10 -30.70 23.04
C ILE A 352 6.32 -29.85 22.63
N GLU A 353 6.53 -28.69 23.23
CA GLU A 353 7.68 -27.83 22.94
C GLU A 353 8.99 -28.59 23.04
N LYS A 354 9.13 -29.45 24.04
CA LYS A 354 10.34 -30.26 24.26
C LYS A 354 10.61 -31.24 23.12
N ASP A 355 9.52 -31.70 22.48
CA ASP A 355 9.61 -32.68 21.40
C ASP A 355 9.89 -32.03 20.05
N ILE A 356 9.59 -30.74 19.90
CA ILE A 356 9.74 -30.01 18.63
C ILE A 356 10.90 -28.99 18.65
N GLU A 357 11.46 -28.72 19.83
CA GLU A 357 12.55 -27.76 20.02
C GLU A 357 13.70 -27.98 19.05
N GLY A 358 14.00 -26.96 18.22
CA GLY A 358 15.11 -26.94 17.27
C GLY A 358 15.02 -27.97 16.14
N ARG A 359 13.92 -28.67 15.99
CA ARG A 359 13.73 -29.63 14.91
C ARG A 359 13.13 -28.96 13.68
N THR A 360 13.63 -29.33 12.50
CA THR A 360 13.15 -28.77 11.23
C THR A 360 11.81 -29.37 10.84
N ILE A 361 10.86 -28.52 10.46
CA ILE A 361 9.60 -28.88 9.83
C ILE A 361 9.76 -28.69 8.33
N TYR A 362 9.83 -29.78 7.58
CA TYR A 362 9.90 -29.77 6.13
C TYR A 362 8.49 -29.66 5.55
N LEU A 363 8.14 -28.50 5.00
CA LEU A 363 6.85 -28.25 4.39
C LEU A 363 6.77 -28.83 2.97
N GLN A 364 5.61 -29.37 2.59
CA GLN A 364 5.38 -29.92 1.27
C GLN A 364 5.10 -28.81 0.26
N ARG A 365 5.81 -28.82 -0.85
CA ARG A 365 5.57 -27.89 -1.95
C ARG A 365 4.31 -28.26 -2.71
N ASN A 366 3.40 -27.29 -2.86
CA ASN A 366 2.25 -27.46 -3.73
C ASN A 366 2.58 -26.99 -5.15
N LEU A 367 2.98 -27.91 -6.01
CA LEU A 367 3.45 -27.65 -7.38
C LEU A 367 2.41 -26.92 -8.24
N VAL A 368 1.12 -27.15 -8.02
CA VAL A 368 0.04 -26.51 -8.80
C VAL A 368 -0.13 -25.06 -8.36
N LEU A 369 -0.16 -24.80 -7.05
CA LEU A 369 -0.27 -23.45 -6.51
C LEU A 369 0.98 -22.64 -6.81
N ASN A 370 2.17 -23.26 -6.79
CA ASN A 370 3.42 -22.61 -7.18
C ASN A 370 3.43 -22.12 -8.62
N ALA A 371 2.94 -22.94 -9.54
CA ALA A 371 2.84 -22.55 -10.96
C ALA A 371 1.90 -21.35 -11.15
N ALA A 372 0.90 -21.21 -10.27
CA ALA A 372 -0.01 -20.05 -10.23
C ALA A 372 0.53 -18.88 -9.38
N GLY A 373 1.70 -19.02 -8.75
CA GLY A 373 2.30 -18.02 -7.88
C GLY A 373 1.75 -18.01 -6.45
N PHE A 374 1.19 -19.10 -5.99
CA PHE A 374 0.77 -19.38 -4.61
C PHE A 374 1.53 -20.63 -4.09
N PRO A 375 1.67 -20.82 -2.78
CA PRO A 375 1.18 -20.04 -1.66
C PRO A 375 1.94 -18.72 -1.47
N LEU A 376 1.31 -17.80 -0.71
CA LEU A 376 1.83 -16.46 -0.46
C LEU A 376 2.91 -16.40 0.64
N GLY A 377 3.20 -17.50 1.29
CA GLY A 377 4.15 -17.55 2.39
C GLY A 377 3.76 -16.65 3.56
N MET A 378 4.72 -15.91 4.06
CA MET A 378 4.51 -14.98 5.20
C MET A 378 3.96 -13.62 4.78
N LEU A 379 3.94 -13.28 3.49
CA LEU A 379 3.31 -12.03 3.05
C LEU A 379 1.78 -12.13 3.06
N PRO A 380 1.09 -11.17 3.68
CA PRO A 380 -0.36 -11.06 3.55
C PRO A 380 -0.76 -10.69 2.12
N ILE A 381 -1.87 -11.23 1.65
CA ILE A 381 -2.43 -10.94 0.32
C ILE A 381 -2.52 -9.46 -0.01
N PRO A 382 -3.00 -8.56 0.86
CA PRO A 382 -3.09 -7.14 0.52
C PRO A 382 -1.74 -6.51 0.16
N ILE A 383 -0.65 -7.01 0.72
CA ILE A 383 0.71 -6.52 0.39
C ILE A 383 1.13 -7.06 -0.99
N VAL A 384 0.90 -8.34 -1.24
CA VAL A 384 1.28 -9.00 -2.51
C VAL A 384 0.38 -8.62 -3.67
N TYR A 385 -0.83 -8.15 -3.41
CA TYR A 385 -1.85 -7.89 -4.43
C TYR A 385 -1.36 -7.00 -5.58
N MET A 386 -0.59 -5.97 -5.25
CA MET A 386 -0.01 -5.03 -6.22
C MET A 386 1.47 -5.30 -6.48
N SER A 387 2.13 -6.13 -5.66
CA SER A 387 3.50 -6.53 -5.89
C SER A 387 3.57 -7.65 -6.93
N GLY A 388 4.53 -7.56 -7.82
CA GLY A 388 4.81 -8.62 -8.79
C GLY A 388 5.71 -9.71 -8.26
N ASP A 389 6.43 -9.39 -7.20
CA ASP A 389 7.41 -10.29 -6.61
C ASP A 389 6.76 -11.17 -5.55
N ARG A 390 7.19 -12.43 -5.51
CA ARG A 390 6.74 -13.42 -4.55
C ARG A 390 7.95 -14.21 -4.14
N ALA A 391 8.16 -14.31 -2.83
CA ALA A 391 9.32 -15.01 -2.30
C ALA A 391 9.35 -16.49 -2.68
N GLY A 392 8.22 -17.13 -2.76
CA GLY A 392 8.14 -18.55 -3.07
C GLY A 392 7.45 -19.36 -1.97
N ASN A 393 7.79 -20.64 -1.86
CA ASN A 393 7.22 -21.47 -0.79
C ASN A 393 7.94 -21.25 0.53
N MET A 394 7.20 -21.27 1.61
CA MET A 394 7.78 -21.50 2.92
C MET A 394 8.33 -22.94 3.00
N ASP A 395 9.52 -23.08 3.55
CA ASP A 395 10.18 -24.36 3.77
C ASP A 395 11.02 -24.30 5.07
N ASN A 396 11.49 -25.43 5.55
CA ASN A 396 12.48 -25.54 6.64
C ASN A 396 12.14 -24.70 7.88
N VAL A 397 10.89 -24.75 8.35
CA VAL A 397 10.48 -24.01 9.55
C VAL A 397 11.10 -24.64 10.80
N VAL A 398 11.75 -23.83 11.63
CA VAL A 398 12.33 -24.23 12.92
C VAL A 398 11.80 -23.33 14.03
N LEU A 399 11.45 -23.94 15.16
CA LEU A 399 11.01 -23.23 16.36
C LEU A 399 12.01 -23.43 17.49
N HIS A 400 12.34 -22.34 18.18
CA HIS A 400 13.09 -22.36 19.43
C HIS A 400 12.29 -21.66 20.51
N PHE A 401 12.17 -22.29 21.68
CA PHE A 401 11.36 -21.78 22.78
C PHE A 401 12.22 -21.29 23.94
N ASN A 402 11.93 -20.09 24.41
CA ASN A 402 12.50 -19.50 25.63
C ASN A 402 11.37 -19.24 26.63
N ASP A 403 11.72 -18.67 27.80
CA ASP A 403 10.75 -18.46 28.87
C ASP A 403 9.57 -17.58 28.49
N ASP A 404 9.80 -16.46 27.77
CA ASP A 404 8.80 -15.45 27.41
C ASP A 404 8.58 -15.25 25.90
N ASN A 405 9.27 -16.02 25.07
CA ASN A 405 9.17 -15.91 23.62
C ASN A 405 9.47 -17.23 22.90
N CYS A 406 9.10 -17.32 21.65
CA CYS A 406 9.65 -18.29 20.72
C CYS A 406 10.25 -17.60 19.50
N THR A 407 11.26 -18.22 18.90
CA THR A 407 11.86 -17.80 17.65
C THR A 407 11.41 -18.74 16.55
N MET A 408 10.89 -18.19 15.45
CA MET A 408 10.60 -18.96 14.24
C MET A 408 11.56 -18.54 13.13
N THR A 409 12.28 -19.52 12.59
CA THR A 409 13.06 -19.33 11.35
C THR A 409 12.43 -20.11 10.22
N TRP A 410 12.52 -19.60 8.99
CA TRP A 410 12.05 -20.31 7.81
C TRP A 410 12.80 -19.84 6.56
N ASP A 411 12.78 -20.69 5.55
CA ASP A 411 13.18 -20.34 4.21
C ASP A 411 11.94 -20.02 3.37
N GLU A 412 12.01 -19.01 2.51
CA GLU A 412 10.94 -18.65 1.59
C GLU A 412 11.55 -18.20 0.24
N GLY A 413 11.51 -19.07 -0.75
CA GLY A 413 12.30 -18.89 -1.97
C GLY A 413 13.79 -18.89 -1.68
N ASP A 414 14.47 -17.80 -2.03
CA ASP A 414 15.91 -17.59 -1.76
C ASP A 414 16.14 -16.80 -0.46
N GLU A 415 15.08 -16.44 0.25
CA GLU A 415 15.16 -15.65 1.48
C GLU A 415 15.17 -16.54 2.72
N HIS A 416 15.98 -16.14 3.71
CA HIS A 416 16.04 -16.77 5.03
C HIS A 416 15.63 -15.75 6.09
N ASN A 417 14.55 -16.04 6.80
CA ASN A 417 13.95 -15.11 7.74
C ASN A 417 13.88 -15.67 9.16
N THR A 418 13.88 -14.76 10.10
CA THR A 418 13.74 -15.06 11.54
C THR A 418 12.86 -14.01 12.19
N ILE A 419 11.85 -14.47 12.94
CA ILE A 419 11.06 -13.61 13.82
C ILE A 419 11.14 -14.10 15.27
N ILE A 420 11.11 -13.15 16.20
CA ILE A 420 10.95 -13.41 17.64
C ILE A 420 9.50 -13.10 17.98
N CYS A 421 8.77 -14.08 18.48
CA CYS A 421 7.36 -13.96 18.85
C CYS A 421 7.22 -13.95 20.36
N GLY A 422 6.69 -12.87 20.94
CA GLY A 422 6.41 -12.82 22.37
C GLY A 422 5.34 -13.81 22.78
N MET A 423 5.56 -14.54 23.86
CA MET A 423 4.60 -15.51 24.44
C MET A 423 4.06 -15.05 25.81
N ASP A 424 4.40 -13.84 26.20
CA ASP A 424 3.96 -13.16 27.43
C ASP A 424 2.86 -12.11 27.18
N GLY A 425 2.23 -12.14 26.02
CA GLY A 425 1.22 -11.17 25.61
C GLY A 425 1.79 -9.84 25.10
N LYS A 426 3.07 -9.80 24.74
CA LYS A 426 3.73 -8.58 24.23
C LYS A 426 4.51 -8.89 22.97
N ALA A 427 4.25 -8.17 21.91
CA ALA A 427 4.98 -8.34 20.66
C ALA A 427 6.48 -8.12 20.80
N ARG A 428 7.24 -8.84 20.00
CA ARG A 428 8.69 -8.62 19.78
C ARG A 428 8.89 -8.13 18.36
N THR A 429 9.96 -7.36 18.16
CA THR A 429 10.31 -6.82 16.86
C THR A 429 11.42 -7.62 16.20
N SER A 430 11.30 -7.82 14.88
CA SER A 430 12.33 -8.48 14.09
C SER A 430 12.43 -7.82 12.70
N PRO A 431 13.63 -7.56 12.18
CA PRO A 431 13.80 -7.21 10.79
C PRO A 431 13.56 -8.44 9.92
N ILE A 432 12.78 -8.30 8.86
CA ILE A 432 12.52 -9.37 7.89
C ILE A 432 12.57 -8.83 6.47
N THR A 433 12.90 -9.71 5.54
CA THR A 433 12.80 -9.43 4.09
C THR A 433 11.83 -10.42 3.48
N LEU A 434 10.78 -9.92 2.85
CA LEU A 434 9.76 -10.72 2.21
C LEU A 434 9.55 -10.22 0.78
N ALA A 435 9.75 -11.09 -0.21
CA ALA A 435 9.67 -10.76 -1.64
C ALA A 435 10.54 -9.53 -2.01
N GLY A 436 11.78 -9.47 -1.51
CA GLY A 436 12.72 -8.37 -1.74
C GLY A 436 12.42 -7.09 -0.96
N MET A 437 11.33 -7.03 -0.19
CA MET A 437 10.92 -5.86 0.60
C MET A 437 11.32 -6.03 2.06
N ASN A 438 11.88 -4.97 2.64
CA ASN A 438 12.28 -4.95 4.04
C ASN A 438 11.17 -4.42 4.94
N PHE A 439 10.85 -5.17 6.01
CA PHE A 439 9.86 -4.80 7.01
C PHE A 439 10.43 -4.93 8.42
N THR A 440 9.81 -4.22 9.36
CA THR A 440 9.92 -4.52 10.79
C THR A 440 8.68 -5.33 11.17
N ALA A 441 8.85 -6.61 11.50
CA ALA A 441 7.77 -7.45 11.98
C ALA A 441 7.56 -7.27 13.49
N PHE A 442 6.30 -7.13 13.91
CA PHE A 442 5.86 -7.23 15.29
C PHE A 442 5.12 -8.54 15.43
N SER A 443 5.57 -9.40 16.36
CA SER A 443 5.08 -10.77 16.43
C SER A 443 4.82 -11.24 17.84
N THR A 444 3.68 -11.94 18.01
CA THR A 444 3.30 -12.70 19.20
C THR A 444 3.03 -14.15 18.86
N ALA A 445 3.13 -15.04 19.85
CA ALA A 445 2.74 -16.43 19.71
C ALA A 445 2.06 -16.94 20.99
N ALA A 446 1.10 -17.84 20.82
CA ALA A 446 0.46 -18.51 21.94
C ALA A 446 0.00 -19.93 21.54
N TRP A 447 0.03 -20.84 22.49
CA TRP A 447 -0.64 -22.13 22.34
C TRP A 447 -2.14 -21.96 22.54
N ILE A 448 -2.93 -22.14 21.49
CA ILE A 448 -4.40 -22.04 21.55
C ILE A 448 -5.05 -23.35 22.01
N ASP A 449 -4.29 -24.45 21.95
CA ASP A 449 -4.57 -25.75 22.55
C ASP A 449 -3.24 -26.52 22.73
N GLU A 450 -3.29 -27.75 23.26
CA GLU A 450 -2.07 -28.57 23.54
C GLU A 450 -1.22 -28.87 22.29
N LYS A 451 -1.75 -28.71 21.08
CA LYS A 451 -1.11 -29.12 19.81
C LYS A 451 -1.02 -28.02 18.77
N THR A 452 -1.65 -26.89 19.00
CA THR A 452 -1.73 -25.81 18.01
C THR A 452 -1.08 -24.54 18.54
N LEU A 453 0.04 -24.16 17.94
CA LEU A 453 0.69 -22.87 18.14
C LEU A 453 0.13 -21.87 17.12
N GLU A 454 -0.39 -20.75 17.58
CA GLU A 454 -0.79 -19.62 16.76
C GLU A 454 0.27 -18.52 16.83
N ILE A 455 0.62 -17.93 15.70
CA ILE A 455 1.58 -16.85 15.56
C ILE A 455 0.91 -15.70 14.82
N HIS A 456 0.92 -14.53 15.41
CA HIS A 456 0.54 -13.28 14.78
C HIS A 456 1.79 -12.51 14.36
N MET A 457 1.85 -12.03 13.14
CA MET A 457 2.94 -11.22 12.62
C MET A 457 2.38 -10.04 11.82
N ARG A 458 2.69 -8.82 12.26
CA ARG A 458 2.39 -7.61 11.48
C ARG A 458 3.68 -7.06 10.89
N PRO A 459 3.85 -7.11 9.57
CA PRO A 459 4.92 -6.38 8.89
C PRO A 459 4.54 -4.90 8.85
N VAL A 460 5.13 -4.08 9.71
CA VAL A 460 4.84 -2.65 9.79
C VAL A 460 5.31 -1.96 8.51
N GLY A 461 4.44 -1.11 7.97
CA GLY A 461 4.56 -0.57 6.62
C GLY A 461 3.63 -1.25 5.62
N GLY A 462 3.17 -2.48 5.92
CA GLY A 462 2.05 -3.12 5.24
C GLY A 462 0.69 -2.74 5.84
N VAL A 463 -0.39 -3.27 5.28
CA VAL A 463 -1.77 -2.90 5.66
C VAL A 463 -2.48 -3.94 6.51
N CYS A 464 -1.93 -5.14 6.71
CA CYS A 464 -2.60 -6.15 7.51
C CYS A 464 -1.63 -7.13 8.18
N MET A 465 -2.17 -7.86 9.14
CA MET A 465 -1.48 -8.88 9.91
C MET A 465 -1.58 -10.26 9.23
N ARG A 466 -0.50 -11.05 9.33
CA ARG A 466 -0.44 -12.47 8.98
C ARG A 466 -0.64 -13.33 10.22
N ILE A 467 -1.47 -14.36 10.08
CA ILE A 467 -1.76 -15.34 11.13
C ILE A 467 -1.30 -16.71 10.63
N ILE A 468 -0.48 -17.39 11.41
CA ILE A 468 0.00 -18.74 11.11
C ILE A 468 -0.38 -19.66 12.26
N LYS A 469 -1.04 -20.78 11.94
CA LYS A 469 -1.34 -21.86 12.88
C LYS A 469 -0.53 -23.10 12.54
N LEU A 470 0.27 -23.57 13.48
CA LEU A 470 1.03 -24.80 13.37
C LEU A 470 0.37 -25.86 14.29
N THR A 471 -0.29 -26.86 13.67
CA THR A 471 -0.93 -27.97 14.42
C THR A 471 -0.09 -29.22 14.30
N PHE A 472 0.34 -29.76 15.45
CA PHE A 472 1.23 -30.92 15.57
C PHE A 472 0.45 -32.21 15.86
N ASN A 473 0.62 -33.22 15.01
CA ASN A 473 0.07 -34.57 15.20
C ASN A 473 1.20 -35.61 15.05
N GLY A 474 1.94 -35.85 16.13
CA GLY A 474 3.19 -36.61 16.07
C GLY A 474 4.20 -35.92 15.14
N ASN A 475 4.69 -36.64 14.15
CA ASN A 475 5.64 -36.07 13.18
C ASN A 475 4.98 -35.34 12.01
N ILE A 476 3.66 -35.24 11.96
CA ILE A 476 2.94 -34.49 10.92
C ILE A 476 2.58 -33.13 11.46
N VAL A 477 2.93 -32.08 10.73
CA VAL A 477 2.61 -30.70 11.07
C VAL A 477 1.73 -30.11 9.98
N LYS A 478 0.62 -29.50 10.37
CA LYS A 478 -0.24 -28.73 9.47
C LYS A 478 0.00 -27.26 9.70
N LEU A 479 0.52 -26.55 8.71
CA LEU A 479 0.60 -25.09 8.69
C LEU A 479 -0.64 -24.54 8.01
N SER A 480 -1.40 -23.71 8.70
CA SER A 480 -2.61 -23.04 8.20
C SER A 480 -2.40 -21.53 8.24
N PRO A 481 -2.10 -20.90 7.10
CA PRO A 481 -1.95 -19.46 7.01
C PRO A 481 -3.32 -18.79 6.88
N SER A 482 -3.43 -17.56 7.40
CA SER A 482 -4.54 -16.65 7.13
C SER A 482 -4.08 -15.20 7.32
N SER A 483 -4.92 -14.25 6.97
CA SER A 483 -4.68 -12.83 7.18
C SER A 483 -5.90 -12.19 7.83
N ARG A 484 -5.72 -11.11 8.60
CA ARG A 484 -6.85 -10.38 9.20
C ARG A 484 -7.80 -9.84 8.13
N MET A 485 -7.25 -9.43 7.00
CA MET A 485 -8.00 -9.10 5.78
C MET A 485 -7.94 -10.31 4.84
N THR A 486 -9.09 -10.92 4.56
CA THR A 486 -9.16 -12.14 3.76
C THR A 486 -9.30 -11.84 2.26
N MET A 487 -9.06 -12.86 1.43
CA MET A 487 -9.35 -12.75 -0.01
C MET A 487 -10.83 -12.52 -0.30
N THR A 488 -11.71 -13.04 0.54
CA THR A 488 -13.16 -12.81 0.40
C THR A 488 -13.48 -11.34 0.58
N ASP A 489 -12.95 -10.72 1.64
CA ASP A 489 -13.11 -9.29 1.90
C ASP A 489 -12.58 -8.44 0.73
N MET A 490 -11.41 -8.81 0.19
CA MET A 490 -10.85 -8.15 -0.98
C MET A 490 -11.71 -8.34 -2.23
N ALA A 491 -12.18 -9.55 -2.49
CA ALA A 491 -13.00 -9.87 -3.66
C ALA A 491 -14.35 -9.16 -3.62
N GLU A 492 -15.00 -9.10 -2.46
CA GLU A 492 -16.26 -8.38 -2.28
C GLU A 492 -16.11 -6.88 -2.57
N ASN A 493 -15.04 -6.25 -2.09
CA ASN A 493 -14.78 -4.84 -2.37
C ASN A 493 -14.35 -4.59 -3.81
N LEU A 494 -13.50 -5.42 -4.38
CA LEU A 494 -13.11 -5.35 -5.79
C LEU A 494 -14.30 -5.63 -6.72
N ALA A 495 -15.23 -6.52 -6.33
CA ALA A 495 -16.44 -6.79 -7.11
C ALA A 495 -17.38 -5.57 -7.18
N LEU A 496 -17.38 -4.70 -6.18
CA LEU A 496 -18.12 -3.43 -6.21
C LEU A 496 -17.52 -2.43 -7.22
N ASP A 497 -16.21 -2.51 -7.47
CA ASP A 497 -15.49 -1.68 -8.46
C ASP A 497 -15.25 -2.40 -9.81
N VAL A 498 -15.48 -3.71 -9.89
CA VAL A 498 -14.95 -4.64 -10.91
C VAL A 498 -15.88 -4.83 -12.13
N ASP A 499 -16.84 -3.98 -12.39
CA ASP A 499 -17.40 -3.90 -13.75
C ASP A 499 -16.30 -3.58 -14.80
N THR A 500 -15.09 -3.26 -14.35
CA THR A 500 -13.90 -3.07 -15.19
C THR A 500 -13.04 -4.32 -15.39
N PHE A 501 -13.06 -5.30 -14.48
CA PHE A 501 -12.12 -6.44 -14.51
C PHE A 501 -12.67 -7.73 -15.13
N PHE A 502 -14.00 -7.97 -15.08
CA PHE A 502 -14.59 -9.19 -15.63
C PHE A 502 -15.76 -8.90 -16.56
N PRO A 503 -15.88 -9.62 -17.70
CA PRO A 503 -17.10 -9.56 -18.53
C PRO A 503 -18.33 -9.97 -17.70
N PRO A 504 -19.52 -9.39 -17.94
CA PRO A 504 -20.74 -9.63 -17.16
C PRO A 504 -21.13 -11.11 -16.99
N ILE A 505 -20.71 -11.97 -17.94
CA ILE A 505 -20.94 -13.42 -17.90
C ILE A 505 -20.08 -14.12 -16.84
N LEU A 506 -18.91 -13.58 -16.51
CA LEU A 506 -17.99 -14.13 -15.49
C LEU A 506 -18.28 -13.61 -14.07
N HIS A 507 -19.10 -12.54 -13.92
CA HIS A 507 -19.48 -12.02 -12.61
C HIS A 507 -20.10 -13.05 -11.67
N ARG A 508 -21.00 -13.88 -12.14
CA ARG A 508 -21.64 -14.95 -11.32
C ARG A 508 -20.71 -16.13 -11.06
N PHE A 509 -19.89 -16.49 -12.03
CA PHE A 509 -18.88 -17.55 -11.85
C PHE A 509 -17.68 -17.05 -11.05
N GLY A 510 -17.30 -15.77 -11.22
CA GLY A 510 -16.26 -15.11 -10.47
C GLY A 510 -16.56 -15.08 -8.97
N LEU A 511 -17.74 -14.64 -8.55
CA LEU A 511 -18.13 -14.57 -7.14
C LEU A 511 -18.14 -15.97 -6.49
N VAL A 512 -18.65 -17.02 -7.18
CA VAL A 512 -18.63 -18.40 -6.67
C VAL A 512 -17.21 -18.98 -6.65
N ALA A 513 -16.36 -18.63 -7.60
CA ALA A 513 -14.96 -19.03 -7.59
C ALA A 513 -14.17 -18.27 -6.52
N PHE A 514 -14.48 -16.99 -6.29
CA PHE A 514 -13.87 -16.19 -5.24
C PHE A 514 -14.21 -16.67 -3.83
N ASP A 515 -15.42 -17.20 -3.59
CA ASP A 515 -15.79 -17.87 -2.32
C ASP A 515 -14.93 -19.12 -2.02
N GLN A 516 -14.40 -19.76 -3.05
CA GLN A 516 -13.51 -20.92 -2.91
C GLN A 516 -12.02 -20.56 -2.89
N LEU A 517 -11.65 -19.33 -3.35
CA LEU A 517 -10.27 -18.87 -3.45
C LEU A 517 -9.53 -18.78 -2.09
N PRO A 518 -10.14 -18.36 -0.96
CA PRO A 518 -9.44 -18.37 0.33
C PRO A 518 -8.89 -19.75 0.69
N GLY A 519 -9.64 -20.81 0.41
CA GLY A 519 -9.20 -22.19 0.61
C GLY A 519 -8.08 -22.64 -0.34
N ILE A 520 -7.83 -21.88 -1.42
CA ILE A 520 -6.78 -22.17 -2.41
C ILE A 520 -5.52 -21.33 -2.14
N ILE A 521 -5.68 -20.06 -1.85
CA ILE A 521 -4.57 -19.10 -1.72
C ILE A 521 -3.87 -19.25 -0.37
N ASP A 522 -4.64 -19.33 0.70
CA ASP A 522 -4.20 -19.66 2.05
C ASP A 522 -4.44 -21.13 2.39
N ALA A 523 -4.26 -22.02 1.40
CA ALA A 523 -4.44 -23.44 1.61
C ALA A 523 -3.50 -23.97 2.69
N PRO A 524 -3.99 -24.80 3.61
CA PRO A 524 -3.12 -25.43 4.58
C PRO A 524 -2.06 -26.28 3.91
N VAL A 525 -0.82 -26.18 4.41
CA VAL A 525 0.33 -26.95 3.93
C VAL A 525 0.66 -28.03 4.97
N LEU A 526 0.90 -29.24 4.50
CA LEU A 526 1.37 -30.32 5.37
C LEU A 526 2.90 -30.31 5.41
N GLY A 527 3.45 -30.57 6.57
CA GLY A 527 4.87 -30.73 6.79
C GLY A 527 5.18 -31.98 7.60
N ARG A 528 6.43 -32.32 7.62
CA ARG A 528 6.96 -33.41 8.45
C ARG A 528 8.08 -32.87 9.33
N LEU A 529 7.97 -33.14 10.62
CA LEU A 529 9.00 -32.87 11.60
C LEU A 529 10.20 -33.80 11.36
N GLU A 530 11.41 -33.27 11.40
CA GLU A 530 12.64 -34.05 11.31
C GLU A 530 12.64 -35.19 12.33
N SER A 531 13.07 -36.40 11.93
CA SER A 531 13.18 -37.52 12.86
C SER A 531 14.26 -37.22 13.90
N GLU A 532 14.04 -37.62 15.15
CA GLU A 532 15.06 -37.54 16.20
C GLU A 532 16.34 -38.24 15.70
N LYS A 533 17.47 -37.51 15.71
CA LYS A 533 18.76 -38.14 15.52
C LYS A 533 18.94 -39.09 16.70
N ALA A 534 19.00 -40.39 16.42
CA ALA A 534 19.42 -41.36 17.44
C ALA A 534 20.77 -40.87 17.96
N VAL A 535 20.81 -40.46 19.22
CA VAL A 535 22.06 -40.17 19.93
C VAL A 535 22.80 -41.51 20.00
N ILE A 536 23.69 -41.75 19.03
CA ILE A 536 24.64 -42.83 19.11
C ILE A 536 25.61 -42.38 20.21
N SER A 537 25.33 -42.87 21.44
CA SER A 537 26.31 -42.80 22.51
C SER A 537 27.53 -43.60 22.08
N GLU A 538 28.57 -42.90 21.65
CA GLU A 538 29.90 -43.50 21.62
C GLU A 538 30.28 -43.79 23.10
N SER A 539 30.14 -45.04 23.46
CA SER A 539 30.66 -45.64 24.68
C SER A 539 32.11 -46.01 24.52
#